data_2c084260af3f65278025ff528f4dc01b
#
_entry.id   2c084260af3f65278025ff528f4dc01b
#
_cell.length_a   1.000
_cell.length_b   1.000
_cell.length_c   1.000
_cell.angle_alpha   90.00
_cell.angle_beta   90.00
_cell.angle_gamma   90.00
#
_symmetry.space_group_name_H-M   'P 1'
#
loop_
_entity.id
_entity.type
_entity.pdbx_description
1 polymer ?
#
loop_
_entity_poly.entity_id
_entity_poly.type
_entity_poly.pdbx_seq_one_letter_code
_entity_poly.pdbx_strand_id
1 'polypeptide(L)'
;DRTNYSLLWMAKKVRHPHWKPNTAIVIHGREGAGKTSHINEYGSIFGEYFIQYANLEKNLVGFSHPDQPTALLALVDEVTPSKSDQAMALTRQLITDDYITSELKYENQKKIRNHQGVMMASNDKHPISLSEFARRYVIFDCISTRPASDPLHRTYMGYKLMDLSREDGIFIKALQGFFLDNQIWANRNCFGDRM
;
A
#
# COMPACT_ATOMS: atom_id res chain seq x y z
N ASP A 1 -0.38 5.46 -18.86
CA ASP A 1 -1.63 5.49 -18.09
C ASP A 1 -1.35 5.01 -16.66
N ARG A 2 -1.76 5.82 -15.66
CA ARG A 2 -1.52 5.54 -14.23
C ARG A 2 -2.17 4.23 -13.78
N THR A 3 -3.35 3.92 -14.31
CA THR A 3 -4.09 2.69 -13.96
C THR A 3 -3.32 1.44 -14.38
N ASN A 4 -2.80 1.42 -15.60
CA ASN A 4 -1.99 0.31 -16.07
C ASN A 4 -0.70 0.17 -15.26
N TYR A 5 -0.07 1.28 -14.89
CA TYR A 5 1.09 1.26 -14.02
C TYR A 5 0.78 0.61 -12.67
N SER A 6 -0.32 1.00 -12.00
CA SER A 6 -0.66 0.44 -10.70
C SER A 6 -1.01 -1.05 -10.77
N LEU A 7 -1.74 -1.47 -11.79
CA LEU A 7 -2.05 -2.89 -12.00
C LEU A 7 -0.78 -3.72 -12.21
N LEU A 8 0.16 -3.22 -13.01
CA LEU A 8 1.45 -3.88 -13.21
C LEU A 8 2.32 -3.87 -11.95
N TRP A 9 2.33 -2.77 -11.19
CA TRP A 9 3.01 -2.69 -9.91
C TRP A 9 2.47 -3.76 -8.94
N MET A 10 1.14 -3.85 -8.81
CA MET A 10 0.48 -4.83 -7.97
C MET A 10 0.76 -6.26 -8.46
N ALA A 11 0.62 -6.54 -9.76
CA ALA A 11 0.89 -7.84 -10.34
C ALA A 11 2.36 -8.26 -10.15
N LYS A 12 3.31 -7.34 -10.36
CA LYS A 12 4.74 -7.60 -10.15
C LYS A 12 5.04 -7.90 -8.69
N LYS A 13 4.41 -7.20 -7.77
CA LYS A 13 4.59 -7.42 -6.33
C LYS A 13 4.09 -8.80 -5.89
N VAL A 14 2.99 -9.28 -6.45
CA VAL A 14 2.47 -10.63 -6.19
C VAL A 14 3.38 -11.70 -6.80
N ARG A 15 3.85 -11.49 -8.05
CA ARG A 15 4.73 -12.45 -8.76
C ARG A 15 6.13 -12.53 -8.17
N HIS A 16 6.64 -11.40 -7.71
CA HIS A 16 7.99 -11.24 -7.18
C HIS A 16 7.93 -10.54 -5.80
N PRO A 17 7.51 -11.26 -4.73
CA PRO A 17 7.26 -10.65 -3.43
C PRO A 17 8.46 -9.88 -2.86
N HIS A 18 9.69 -10.33 -3.15
CA HIS A 18 10.92 -9.66 -2.72
C HIS A 18 11.35 -8.49 -3.62
N TRP A 19 10.63 -8.24 -4.73
CA TRP A 19 10.89 -7.05 -5.52
C TRP A 19 10.58 -5.80 -4.72
N LYS A 20 11.55 -4.87 -4.69
CA LYS A 20 11.43 -3.57 -4.05
C LYS A 20 10.93 -2.55 -5.05
N PRO A 21 9.67 -2.09 -4.97
CA PRO A 21 9.20 -0.96 -5.74
C PRO A 21 9.78 0.33 -5.16
N ASN A 22 10.34 1.17 -6.02
CA ASN A 22 10.84 2.50 -5.64
C ASN A 22 9.76 3.58 -5.75
N THR A 23 8.50 3.16 -5.79
CA THR A 23 7.31 4.01 -5.85
C THR A 23 6.25 3.50 -4.91
N ALA A 24 5.48 4.42 -4.33
CA ALA A 24 4.30 4.12 -3.54
C ALA A 24 3.02 4.45 -4.34
N ILE A 25 1.98 3.65 -4.13
CA ILE A 25 0.63 3.94 -4.60
C ILE A 25 -0.10 4.73 -3.52
N VAL A 26 -0.61 5.90 -3.87
CA VAL A 26 -1.36 6.78 -2.95
C VAL A 26 -2.79 6.88 -3.42
N ILE A 27 -3.74 6.52 -2.58
CA ILE A 27 -5.16 6.65 -2.83
C ILE A 27 -5.70 7.73 -1.89
N HIS A 28 -6.17 8.84 -2.45
CA HIS A 28 -6.79 9.90 -1.66
C HIS A 28 -8.25 10.10 -2.06
N GLY A 29 -9.01 10.72 -1.17
CA GLY A 29 -10.43 10.99 -1.42
C GLY A 29 -11.21 11.09 -0.12
N ARG A 30 -12.52 11.31 -0.23
CA ARG A 30 -13.41 11.51 0.93
C ARG A 30 -13.36 10.29 1.87
N GLU A 31 -13.64 10.56 3.14
CA GLU A 31 -13.90 9.51 4.13
C GLU A 31 -15.03 8.59 3.66
N GLY A 32 -14.92 7.29 3.93
CA GLY A 32 -15.91 6.29 3.51
C GLY A 32 -15.86 5.92 2.01
N ALA A 33 -14.90 6.43 1.24
CA ALA A 33 -14.76 6.08 -0.19
C ALA A 33 -14.17 4.67 -0.44
N GLY A 34 -13.84 3.90 0.60
CA GLY A 34 -13.34 2.53 0.46
C GLY A 34 -11.83 2.41 0.21
N LYS A 35 -11.05 3.48 0.37
CA LYS A 35 -9.60 3.51 0.12
C LYS A 35 -8.84 2.43 0.89
N THR A 36 -8.98 2.46 2.21
CA THR A 36 -8.32 1.52 3.13
C THR A 36 -8.82 0.10 2.90
N SER A 37 -10.13 -0.09 2.64
CA SER A 37 -10.69 -1.40 2.30
C SER A 37 -10.05 -1.98 1.05
N HIS A 38 -9.90 -1.19 -0.02
CA HIS A 38 -9.24 -1.63 -1.25
C HIS A 38 -7.79 -2.08 -1.01
N ILE A 39 -7.04 -1.32 -0.21
CA ILE A 39 -5.66 -1.68 0.12
C ILE A 39 -5.61 -2.95 0.98
N ASN A 40 -6.53 -3.09 1.94
CA ASN A 40 -6.61 -4.26 2.79
C ASN A 40 -6.96 -5.54 2.01
N GLU A 41 -7.88 -5.45 1.05
CA GLU A 41 -8.21 -6.58 0.16
C GLU A 41 -6.99 -7.02 -0.66
N TYR A 42 -6.26 -6.08 -1.24
CA TYR A 42 -5.02 -6.42 -1.92
C TYR A 42 -3.96 -6.95 -0.93
N GLY A 43 -3.86 -6.35 0.25
CA GLY A 43 -2.95 -6.75 1.31
C GLY A 43 -3.18 -8.17 1.80
N SER A 44 -4.44 -8.63 1.79
CA SER A 44 -4.80 -10.00 2.22
C SER A 44 -4.11 -11.11 1.43
N ILE A 45 -3.64 -10.82 0.20
CA ILE A 45 -2.83 -11.73 -0.62
C ILE A 45 -1.52 -12.10 0.09
N PHE A 46 -0.96 -11.17 0.86
CA PHE A 46 0.33 -11.32 1.52
C PHE A 46 0.23 -11.92 2.94
N GLY A 47 -0.99 -12.07 3.48
CA GLY A 47 -1.21 -12.65 4.80
C GLY A 47 -0.42 -11.92 5.90
N GLU A 48 0.36 -12.66 6.68
CA GLU A 48 1.19 -12.13 7.78
C GLU A 48 2.32 -11.18 7.32
N TYR A 49 2.65 -11.17 6.03
CA TYR A 49 3.64 -10.24 5.43
C TYR A 49 3.04 -8.89 5.03
N PHE A 50 1.75 -8.67 5.29
CA PHE A 50 1.09 -7.38 5.15
C PHE A 50 1.00 -6.67 6.50
N ILE A 51 1.59 -5.49 6.60
CA ILE A 51 1.59 -4.69 7.84
C ILE A 51 0.89 -3.36 7.64
N GLN A 52 0.36 -2.81 8.73
CA GLN A 52 -0.32 -1.52 8.74
C GLN A 52 0.37 -0.55 9.70
N TYR A 53 0.74 0.60 9.19
CA TYR A 53 1.24 1.72 9.95
C TYR A 53 0.09 2.71 10.22
N ALA A 54 -0.69 2.45 11.27
CA ALA A 54 -1.81 3.31 11.67
C ALA A 54 -1.37 4.71 12.13
N ASN A 55 -0.15 4.83 12.62
CA ASN A 55 0.43 6.10 13.01
C ASN A 55 1.89 6.14 12.59
N LEU A 56 2.17 6.92 11.54
CA LEU A 56 3.52 7.07 10.99
C LEU A 56 4.56 7.51 12.02
N GLU A 57 4.20 8.48 12.89
CA GLU A 57 5.14 8.99 13.89
C GLU A 57 5.49 7.94 14.92
N LYS A 58 4.51 7.23 15.46
CA LYS A 58 4.77 6.20 16.47
C LYS A 58 5.45 4.97 15.88
N ASN A 59 5.07 4.56 14.68
CA ASN A 59 5.54 3.31 14.10
C ASN A 59 6.84 3.44 13.30
N LEU A 60 7.21 4.65 12.85
CA LEU A 60 8.44 4.89 12.11
C LEU A 60 9.48 5.69 12.89
N VAL A 61 9.07 6.58 13.81
CA VAL A 61 9.96 7.42 14.62
C VAL A 61 10.34 6.74 15.95
N GLY A 62 9.47 5.85 16.45
CA GLY A 62 9.73 5.07 17.69
C GLY A 62 10.34 3.71 17.39
N PHE A 63 9.95 2.71 18.16
CA PHE A 63 10.32 1.33 17.87
C PHE A 63 9.67 0.85 16.57
N SER A 64 10.42 0.08 15.78
CA SER A 64 9.93 -0.51 14.55
C SER A 64 8.75 -1.45 14.81
N HIS A 65 7.85 -1.54 13.82
CA HIS A 65 6.78 -2.55 13.88
C HIS A 65 7.41 -3.95 14.01
N PRO A 66 6.91 -4.81 14.91
CA PRO A 66 7.50 -6.15 15.14
C PRO A 66 7.69 -6.97 13.86
N ASP A 67 6.72 -6.89 12.94
CA ASP A 67 6.73 -7.66 11.69
C ASP A 67 7.44 -6.90 10.54
N GLN A 68 8.01 -5.72 10.80
CA GLN A 68 8.74 -4.95 9.79
C GLN A 68 9.86 -5.74 9.08
N PRO A 69 10.63 -6.60 9.76
CA PRO A 69 11.69 -7.35 9.13
C PRO A 69 11.23 -8.30 8.03
N THR A 70 10.02 -8.83 8.13
CA THR A 70 9.45 -9.81 7.19
C THR A 70 8.42 -9.21 6.22
N ALA A 71 8.05 -7.95 6.43
CA ALA A 71 6.99 -7.31 5.66
C ALA A 71 7.31 -7.20 4.16
N LEU A 72 6.35 -7.58 3.35
CA LEU A 72 6.39 -7.46 1.89
C LEU A 72 5.54 -6.31 1.38
N LEU A 73 4.45 -6.01 2.07
CA LEU A 73 3.56 -4.89 1.75
C LEU A 73 3.22 -4.11 3.02
N ALA A 74 3.21 -2.79 2.91
CA ALA A 74 2.84 -1.88 3.99
C ALA A 74 1.71 -0.94 3.57
N LEU A 75 0.67 -0.86 4.39
CA LEU A 75 -0.32 0.21 4.35
C LEU A 75 0.12 1.32 5.29
N VAL A 76 0.19 2.53 4.78
CA VAL A 76 0.32 3.74 5.58
C VAL A 76 -1.02 4.47 5.54
N ASP A 77 -1.75 4.41 6.65
CA ASP A 77 -3.07 5.03 6.74
C ASP A 77 -3.00 6.47 7.29
N GLU A 78 -4.02 7.27 6.99
CA GLU A 78 -4.17 8.65 7.45
C GLU A 78 -2.95 9.55 7.17
N VAL A 79 -2.42 9.48 5.95
CA VAL A 79 -1.34 10.38 5.53
C VAL A 79 -1.86 11.81 5.43
N THR A 80 -1.27 12.71 6.20
CA THR A 80 -1.60 14.15 6.19
C THR A 80 -0.33 14.98 6.00
N PRO A 81 -0.39 16.15 5.33
CA PRO A 81 0.77 17.01 5.10
C PRO A 81 1.39 17.61 6.38
N SER A 82 0.62 17.63 7.46
CA SER A 82 1.02 18.21 8.74
C SER A 82 1.88 17.32 9.61
N LYS A 83 2.23 16.12 9.12
CA LYS A 83 3.11 15.22 9.87
C LYS A 83 4.55 15.71 9.83
N SER A 84 5.29 15.43 10.89
CA SER A 84 6.66 15.92 11.08
C SER A 84 7.56 15.59 9.87
N ASP A 85 8.51 16.46 9.58
CA ASP A 85 9.51 16.24 8.54
C ASP A 85 10.24 14.90 8.71
N GLN A 86 10.41 14.48 9.97
CA GLN A 86 11.02 13.19 10.30
C GLN A 86 10.17 12.00 9.83
N ALA A 87 8.86 12.00 10.06
CA ALA A 87 7.96 10.93 9.59
C ALA A 87 7.93 10.86 8.07
N MET A 88 7.96 12.01 7.41
CA MET A 88 8.04 12.08 5.94
C MET A 88 9.39 11.58 5.41
N ALA A 89 10.50 11.87 6.08
CA ALA A 89 11.83 11.36 5.72
C ALA A 89 11.88 9.83 5.85
N LEU A 90 11.37 9.28 6.96
CA LEU A 90 11.31 7.83 7.18
C LEU A 90 10.39 7.12 6.18
N THR A 91 9.26 7.75 5.82
CA THR A 91 8.40 7.23 4.75
C THR A 91 9.13 7.16 3.42
N ARG A 92 9.92 8.18 3.09
CA ARG A 92 10.75 8.17 1.87
C ARG A 92 11.77 7.05 1.90
N GLN A 93 12.47 6.85 3.01
CA GLN A 93 13.40 5.74 3.20
C GLN A 93 12.69 4.40 3.03
N LEU A 94 11.51 4.24 3.63
CA LEU A 94 10.71 3.04 3.46
C LEU A 94 10.36 2.76 1.99
N ILE A 95 10.12 3.80 1.18
CA ILE A 95 9.79 3.67 -0.24
C ILE A 95 11.04 3.38 -1.08
N THR A 96 12.17 4.03 -0.82
CA THR A 96 13.31 4.06 -1.77
C THR A 96 14.51 3.25 -1.34
N ASP A 97 14.75 3.07 -0.04
CA ASP A 97 15.99 2.48 0.43
C ASP A 97 15.94 0.95 0.39
N ASP A 98 16.99 0.34 -0.12
CA ASP A 98 17.13 -1.13 -0.16
C ASP A 98 17.29 -1.75 1.22
N TYR A 99 17.70 -0.94 2.19
CA TYR A 99 17.90 -1.35 3.58
C TYR A 99 17.26 -0.33 4.50
N ILE A 100 16.64 -0.83 5.55
CA ILE A 100 16.09 -0.03 6.65
C ILE A 100 16.68 -0.49 7.98
N THR A 101 16.72 0.41 8.94
CA THR A 101 17.08 0.07 10.32
C THR A 101 15.83 -0.36 11.06
N SER A 102 15.85 -1.55 11.62
CA SER A 102 14.80 -2.06 12.51
C SER A 102 15.31 -2.03 13.95
N GLU A 103 14.55 -1.40 14.82
CA GLU A 103 14.82 -1.31 16.26
C GLU A 103 13.61 -1.86 17.01
N LEU A 104 13.68 -3.12 17.39
CA LEU A 104 12.66 -3.75 18.20
C LEU A 104 12.90 -3.46 19.68
N LYS A 105 11.82 -3.41 20.45
CA LYS A 105 11.92 -3.20 21.90
C LYS A 105 12.78 -4.31 22.55
N TYR A 106 13.81 -3.89 23.28
CA TYR A 106 14.79 -4.77 23.93
C TYR A 106 15.78 -5.49 22.99
N GLU A 107 15.86 -5.08 21.73
CA GLU A 107 16.85 -5.59 20.79
C GLU A 107 17.78 -4.49 20.30
N ASN A 108 18.98 -4.89 19.87
CA ASN A 108 19.89 -3.96 19.21
C ASN A 108 19.36 -3.61 17.81
N GLN A 109 19.65 -2.39 17.37
CA GLN A 109 19.35 -1.97 16.00
C GLN A 109 19.97 -2.93 14.99
N LYS A 110 19.15 -3.39 14.05
CA LYS A 110 19.56 -4.26 12.96
C LYS A 110 19.28 -3.62 11.62
N LYS A 111 20.25 -3.68 10.71
CA LYS A 111 20.04 -3.30 9.32
C LYS A 111 19.42 -4.50 8.59
N ILE A 112 18.22 -4.33 8.08
CA ILE A 112 17.46 -5.36 7.37
C ILE A 112 17.21 -4.95 5.93
N ARG A 113 17.10 -5.93 5.04
CA ARG A 113 16.77 -5.69 3.65
C ARG A 113 15.30 -5.28 3.52
N ASN A 114 15.05 -4.22 2.79
CA ASN A 114 13.71 -3.67 2.61
C ASN A 114 13.06 -4.22 1.34
N HIS A 115 12.09 -5.09 1.52
CA HIS A 115 11.29 -5.64 0.42
C HIS A 115 9.90 -5.02 0.34
N GLN A 116 9.57 -4.06 1.21
CA GLN A 116 8.23 -3.54 1.31
C GLN A 116 7.81 -2.73 0.09
N GLY A 117 6.68 -3.09 -0.50
CA GLY A 117 5.87 -2.20 -1.31
C GLY A 117 5.05 -1.31 -0.38
N VAL A 118 4.85 -0.04 -0.74
CA VAL A 118 4.10 0.90 0.11
C VAL A 118 2.84 1.36 -0.61
N MET A 119 1.71 1.21 0.05
CA MET A 119 0.44 1.79 -0.34
C MET A 119 -0.04 2.74 0.76
N MET A 120 -0.62 3.86 0.37
CA MET A 120 -0.99 4.94 1.28
C MET A 120 -2.45 5.32 1.07
N ALA A 121 -3.17 5.56 2.16
CA ALA A 121 -4.52 6.12 2.14
C ALA A 121 -4.54 7.50 2.80
N SER A 122 -5.31 8.43 2.22
CA SER A 122 -5.47 9.77 2.78
C SER A 122 -6.87 10.34 2.53
N ASN A 123 -7.36 11.09 3.48
CA ASN A 123 -8.57 11.91 3.35
C ASN A 123 -8.24 13.32 2.83
N ASP A 124 -6.97 13.68 2.78
CA ASP A 124 -6.53 15.00 2.35
C ASP A 124 -6.47 15.11 0.82
N LYS A 125 -6.83 16.27 0.27
CA LYS A 125 -6.69 16.55 -1.15
C LYS A 125 -5.24 16.61 -1.62
N HIS A 126 -4.34 16.97 -0.73
CA HIS A 126 -2.91 17.10 -0.98
C HIS A 126 -2.13 16.28 0.04
N PRO A 127 -2.23 14.94 0.00
CA PRO A 127 -1.66 14.06 1.02
C PRO A 127 -0.14 14.16 1.12
N ILE A 128 0.49 14.67 0.07
CA ILE A 128 1.94 14.78 -0.04
C ILE A 128 2.27 16.13 -0.63
N SER A 129 3.26 16.83 -0.07
CA SER A 129 3.78 18.05 -0.65
C SER A 129 4.43 17.74 -2.01
N LEU A 130 3.81 18.23 -3.08
CA LEU A 130 4.14 17.84 -4.47
C LEU A 130 5.45 18.42 -5.02
N SER A 131 6.10 19.37 -4.31
CA SER A 131 7.19 20.15 -4.89
C SER A 131 8.47 19.36 -5.19
N GLU A 132 8.76 18.27 -4.46
CA GLU A 132 10.04 17.56 -4.62
C GLU A 132 9.92 16.05 -4.94
N PHE A 133 8.74 15.43 -4.83
CA PHE A 133 8.64 13.97 -4.73
C PHE A 133 7.70 13.30 -5.73
N ALA A 134 7.19 14.00 -6.71
CA ALA A 134 6.21 13.50 -7.68
C ALA A 134 6.62 12.15 -8.34
N ARG A 135 7.93 11.91 -8.52
CA ARG A 135 8.44 10.67 -9.14
C ARG A 135 8.32 9.41 -8.27
N ARG A 136 8.12 9.56 -6.95
CA ARG A 136 8.03 8.41 -6.01
C ARG A 136 6.61 7.98 -5.72
N TYR A 137 5.63 8.76 -6.16
CA TYR A 137 4.23 8.53 -5.81
C TYR A 137 3.37 8.45 -7.06
N VAL A 138 2.55 7.44 -7.11
CA VAL A 138 1.47 7.31 -8.10
C VAL A 138 0.17 7.59 -7.37
N ILE A 139 -0.42 8.75 -7.65
CA ILE A 139 -1.56 9.28 -6.89
C ILE A 139 -2.85 9.03 -7.66
N PHE A 140 -3.83 8.45 -6.96
CA PHE A 140 -5.18 8.22 -7.41
C PHE A 140 -6.16 9.02 -6.58
N ASP A 141 -7.08 9.70 -7.27
CA ASP A 141 -8.24 10.32 -6.64
C ASP A 141 -9.39 9.30 -6.61
N CYS A 142 -9.79 8.92 -5.41
CA CYS A 142 -10.92 8.03 -5.20
C CYS A 142 -12.21 8.85 -5.20
N ILE A 143 -12.80 8.99 -6.38
CA ILE A 143 -14.07 9.70 -6.57
C ILE A 143 -15.21 8.75 -6.19
N SER A 144 -15.74 8.89 -4.98
CA SER A 144 -16.97 8.20 -4.62
C SER A 144 -18.16 9.02 -5.17
N THR A 145 -18.87 8.44 -6.12
CA THR A 145 -20.12 9.01 -6.65
C THR A 145 -21.31 8.78 -5.72
N ARG A 146 -21.14 7.91 -4.71
CA ARG A 146 -22.17 7.58 -3.72
C ARG A 146 -21.72 7.97 -2.33
N PRO A 147 -22.58 8.61 -1.51
CA PRO A 147 -22.23 8.91 -0.12
C PRO A 147 -22.10 7.61 0.69
N ALA A 148 -21.26 7.64 1.72
CA ALA A 148 -21.08 6.51 2.64
C ALA A 148 -22.39 6.12 3.38
N SER A 149 -23.38 7.03 3.42
CA SER A 149 -24.71 6.81 3.95
C SER A 149 -25.64 6.04 3.01
N ASP A 150 -25.29 5.88 1.72
CA ASP A 150 -26.08 5.10 0.77
C ASP A 150 -26.14 3.62 1.22
N PRO A 151 -27.35 3.08 1.49
CA PRO A 151 -27.50 1.69 1.92
C PRO A 151 -26.94 0.68 0.90
N LEU A 152 -27.03 0.98 -0.40
CA LEU A 152 -26.47 0.13 -1.46
C LEU A 152 -24.94 0.16 -1.44
N HIS A 153 -24.33 1.32 -1.14
CA HIS A 153 -22.88 1.43 -0.98
C HIS A 153 -22.39 0.59 0.22
N ARG A 154 -23.07 0.70 1.36
CA ARG A 154 -22.76 -0.12 2.54
C ARG A 154 -22.94 -1.61 2.30
N THR A 155 -23.99 -2.00 1.61
CA THR A 155 -24.26 -3.41 1.30
C THR A 155 -23.23 -3.97 0.31
N TYR A 156 -22.86 -3.21 -0.71
CA TYR A 156 -21.94 -3.69 -1.73
C TYR A 156 -20.48 -3.68 -1.28
N MET A 157 -20.03 -2.62 -0.61
CA MET A 157 -18.64 -2.48 -0.17
C MET A 157 -18.36 -3.07 1.22
N GLY A 158 -19.34 -3.06 2.12
CA GLY A 158 -19.13 -3.48 3.50
C GLY A 158 -19.38 -4.98 3.76
N TYR A 159 -20.41 -5.54 3.14
CA TYR A 159 -20.80 -6.91 3.47
C TYR A 159 -20.31 -7.93 2.45
N LYS A 160 -20.46 -7.65 1.16
CA LYS A 160 -20.18 -8.66 0.14
C LYS A 160 -18.68 -8.87 -0.12
N LEU A 161 -17.87 -7.82 -0.05
CA LEU A 161 -16.42 -7.96 -0.20
C LEU A 161 -15.79 -8.53 1.09
N MET A 162 -16.25 -8.08 2.26
CA MET A 162 -15.74 -8.62 3.53
C MET A 162 -16.17 -10.07 3.79
N ASP A 163 -17.39 -10.47 3.40
CA ASP A 163 -17.84 -11.85 3.54
C ASP A 163 -17.12 -12.78 2.57
N LEU A 164 -16.91 -12.35 1.32
CA LEU A 164 -16.16 -13.12 0.32
C LEU A 164 -14.69 -13.31 0.70
N SER A 165 -14.09 -12.37 1.44
CA SER A 165 -12.71 -12.50 1.93
C SER A 165 -12.58 -13.46 3.11
N ARG A 166 -13.69 -13.73 3.83
CA ARG A 166 -13.72 -14.63 4.99
C ARG A 166 -14.04 -16.07 4.66
N GLU A 167 -14.80 -16.32 3.59
CA GLU A 167 -15.20 -17.68 3.19
C GLU A 167 -14.05 -18.39 2.44
N ASP A 168 -13.37 -19.31 3.12
CA ASP A 168 -12.43 -20.33 2.59
C ASP A 168 -11.26 -19.83 1.71
N GLY A 169 -10.96 -18.54 1.77
CA GLY A 169 -9.88 -17.95 0.98
C GLY A 169 -10.12 -17.96 -0.55
N ILE A 170 -11.36 -18.22 -1.00
CA ILE A 170 -11.72 -18.26 -2.44
C ILE A 170 -11.48 -16.90 -3.08
N PHE A 171 -11.89 -15.82 -2.41
CA PHE A 171 -11.68 -14.47 -2.92
C PHE A 171 -10.20 -14.13 -3.04
N ILE A 172 -9.40 -14.46 -2.03
CA ILE A 172 -7.94 -14.24 -2.04
C ILE A 172 -7.31 -15.02 -3.20
N LYS A 173 -7.70 -16.28 -3.42
CA LYS A 173 -7.21 -17.10 -4.52
C LYS A 173 -7.60 -16.51 -5.89
N ALA A 174 -8.83 -16.02 -6.03
CA ALA A 174 -9.29 -15.38 -7.26
C ALA A 174 -8.52 -14.08 -7.53
N LEU A 175 -8.27 -13.27 -6.49
CA LEU A 175 -7.49 -12.04 -6.59
C LEU A 175 -6.02 -12.33 -6.92
N GLN A 176 -5.42 -13.34 -6.30
CA GLN A 176 -4.08 -13.81 -6.67
C GLN A 176 -4.02 -14.28 -8.13
N GLY A 177 -5.00 -15.08 -8.56
CA GLY A 177 -5.12 -15.55 -9.95
C GLY A 177 -5.18 -14.38 -10.93
N PHE A 178 -5.97 -13.34 -10.63
CA PHE A 178 -6.06 -12.13 -11.43
C PHE A 178 -4.69 -11.44 -11.59
N PHE A 179 -3.95 -11.23 -10.50
CA PHE A 179 -2.63 -10.60 -10.57
C PHE A 179 -1.53 -11.49 -11.16
N LEU A 180 -1.75 -12.80 -11.18
CA LEU A 180 -0.84 -13.74 -11.83
C LEU A 180 -1.17 -13.96 -13.31
N ASP A 181 -2.26 -13.40 -13.83
CA ASP A 181 -2.65 -13.52 -15.22
C ASP A 181 -1.59 -12.94 -16.16
N ASN A 182 -1.24 -13.75 -17.18
CA ASN A 182 -0.25 -13.36 -18.18
C ASN A 182 -0.69 -12.18 -19.04
N GLN A 183 -1.98 -11.92 -19.20
CA GLN A 183 -2.49 -10.78 -19.99
C GLN A 183 -2.16 -9.46 -19.31
N ILE A 184 -2.30 -9.36 -17.97
CA ILE A 184 -1.88 -8.17 -17.22
C ILE A 184 -0.37 -7.98 -17.39
N TRP A 185 0.39 -9.07 -17.36
CA TRP A 185 1.85 -9.03 -17.48
C TRP A 185 2.34 -8.70 -18.89
N ALA A 186 1.58 -9.01 -19.92
CA ALA A 186 1.96 -8.69 -21.32
C ALA A 186 2.05 -7.16 -21.56
N ASN A 187 1.33 -6.35 -20.80
CA ASN A 187 1.36 -4.88 -20.90
C ASN A 187 2.57 -4.22 -20.21
N ARG A 188 3.66 -4.99 -20.00
CA ARG A 188 4.89 -4.56 -19.29
C ARG A 188 5.66 -3.37 -19.91
N ASN A 189 5.37 -2.99 -21.14
CA ASN A 189 6.00 -1.83 -21.80
C ASN A 189 5.77 -0.49 -21.07
N CYS A 190 4.85 -0.47 -20.08
CA CYS A 190 4.63 0.71 -19.22
C CYS A 190 5.80 1.04 -18.28
N PHE A 191 6.72 0.09 -18.03
CA PHE A 191 7.83 0.32 -17.09
C PHE A 191 9.13 0.78 -17.76
N GLY A 192 9.19 0.77 -19.09
CA GLY A 192 10.44 0.97 -19.84
C GLY A 192 11.48 -0.13 -19.52
N ASP A 193 12.64 -0.05 -20.15
CA ASP A 193 13.73 -1.04 -19.99
C ASP A 193 14.49 -0.95 -18.64
N ARG A 194 13.90 -0.32 -17.62
CA ARG A 194 14.48 -0.20 -16.28
C ARG A 194 13.96 -1.29 -15.33
N MET A 195 14.04 -2.52 -15.74
CA MET A 195 13.79 -3.66 -14.85
C MET A 195 15.06 -4.46 -14.62
#